data_e09a9fff3ad545286263131ae033d581
#
_entry.id   e09a9fff3ad545286263131ae033d581
#
_cell.length_a   1.000
_cell.length_b   1.000
_cell.length_c   1.000
_cell.angle_alpha   90.00
_cell.angle_beta   90.00
_cell.angle_gamma   90.00
#
_symmetry.space_group_name_H-M   'P 1'
#
loop_
_entity.id
_entity.type
_entity.pdbx_description
1 polymer ?
#
loop_
_entity_poly.entity_id
_entity_poly.type
_entity_poly.pdbx_seq_one_letter_code
_entity_poly.pdbx_strand_id
1 'polypeptide(L)'
;MSINCKNCKKTISEDSKFCCNCGVKIEKDVINENDEVLKFCDANMGFTKGQLYAYSDRIEFVSKKVIKKMYYYNLKKVKKSFGVIDLKTIEGESESFSVEDNVDEWIKFIDDRMIYFKENNLNIEMKKDTTINLEEKEKENEKLENAYNEIKESLKEKDGKVHIIMIKGRSFFSYEELECLNKYTNEVDSILSFMQDDGYEIIDVKYQLVGYSENQYSTLIMYK
;
A
#
# COMPACT_ATOMS: atom_id res chain seq x y z
N MET A 1 20.38 -10.46 -16.49
CA MET A 1 20.27 -11.15 -15.18
C MET A 1 18.89 -11.79 -15.08
N SER A 2 18.67 -12.73 -14.14
CA SER A 2 17.37 -13.39 -13.97
C SER A 2 16.97 -13.35 -12.50
N ILE A 3 15.67 -13.17 -12.24
CA ILE A 3 15.06 -13.12 -10.92
C ILE A 3 14.00 -14.20 -10.79
N ASN A 4 13.63 -14.56 -9.58
CA ASN A 4 12.52 -15.49 -9.34
C ASN A 4 11.22 -14.72 -9.13
N CYS A 5 10.16 -15.12 -9.83
CA CYS A 5 8.84 -14.58 -9.60
C CYS A 5 8.39 -14.80 -8.15
N LYS A 6 7.97 -13.74 -7.46
CA LYS A 6 7.52 -13.84 -6.06
C LYS A 6 6.30 -14.75 -5.90
N ASN A 7 5.43 -14.80 -6.90
CA ASN A 7 4.20 -15.60 -6.87
C ASN A 7 4.45 -17.07 -7.23
N CYS A 8 4.99 -17.39 -8.41
CA CYS A 8 5.12 -18.76 -8.87
C CYS A 8 6.53 -19.37 -8.70
N LYS A 9 7.48 -18.63 -8.11
CA LYS A 9 8.88 -18.99 -7.85
C LYS A 9 9.70 -19.39 -9.11
N LYS A 10 9.14 -19.27 -10.31
CA LYS A 10 9.87 -19.56 -11.55
C LYS A 10 10.79 -18.42 -11.93
N THR A 11 11.92 -18.80 -12.53
CA THR A 11 12.92 -17.85 -13.03
C THR A 11 12.39 -17.08 -14.24
N ILE A 12 12.53 -15.77 -14.21
CA ILE A 12 12.08 -14.83 -15.25
C ILE A 12 13.19 -13.82 -15.56
N SER A 13 13.13 -13.17 -16.71
CA SER A 13 14.05 -12.08 -17.00
C SER A 13 13.82 -10.91 -16.07
N GLU A 14 14.91 -10.31 -15.61
CA GLU A 14 14.88 -9.11 -14.75
C GLU A 14 14.15 -7.91 -15.39
N ASP A 15 14.14 -7.85 -16.74
CA ASP A 15 13.47 -6.78 -17.49
C ASP A 15 11.98 -7.03 -17.76
N SER A 16 11.45 -8.18 -17.32
CA SER A 16 10.04 -8.52 -17.54
C SER A 16 9.12 -7.65 -16.70
N LYS A 17 8.09 -7.08 -17.33
CA LYS A 17 7.01 -6.35 -16.61
C LYS A 17 5.96 -7.28 -16.01
N PHE A 18 5.85 -8.48 -16.55
CA PHE A 18 4.91 -9.52 -16.11
C PHE A 18 5.62 -10.87 -16.09
N CYS A 19 5.25 -11.73 -15.19
CA CYS A 19 5.73 -13.10 -15.16
C CYS A 19 5.17 -13.85 -16.38
N CYS A 20 6.06 -14.36 -17.24
CA CYS A 20 5.68 -15.13 -18.44
C CYS A 20 4.98 -16.46 -18.09
N ASN A 21 5.04 -16.91 -16.83
CA ASN A 21 4.48 -18.19 -16.40
C ASN A 21 3.11 -18.04 -15.69
N CYS A 22 2.93 -17.03 -14.84
CA CYS A 22 1.71 -16.87 -14.06
C CYS A 22 0.97 -15.54 -14.34
N GLY A 23 1.48 -14.71 -15.26
CA GLY A 23 0.86 -13.45 -15.65
C GLY A 23 0.92 -12.33 -14.60
N VAL A 24 1.38 -12.63 -13.37
CA VAL A 24 1.46 -11.61 -12.32
C VAL A 24 2.36 -10.48 -12.75
N LYS A 25 1.91 -9.27 -12.52
CA LYS A 25 2.74 -8.07 -12.72
C LYS A 25 3.94 -8.16 -11.78
N ILE A 26 5.11 -8.12 -12.37
CA ILE A 26 6.34 -8.03 -11.60
C ILE A 26 6.42 -6.56 -11.18
N GLU A 27 5.88 -6.27 -10.02
CA GLU A 27 6.32 -5.08 -9.34
C GLU A 27 7.79 -5.34 -9.03
N LYS A 28 8.66 -4.74 -9.82
CA LYS A 28 9.97 -4.45 -9.32
C LYS A 28 9.64 -3.63 -8.08
N ASP A 29 9.78 -4.23 -6.88
CA ASP A 29 10.17 -3.43 -5.75
C ASP A 29 11.43 -2.77 -6.27
N VAL A 30 11.28 -1.58 -6.81
CA VAL A 30 12.36 -0.64 -6.90
C VAL A 30 12.61 -0.28 -5.45
N ILE A 31 13.13 -1.24 -4.69
CA ILE A 31 14.17 -0.91 -3.75
C ILE A 31 15.19 -0.32 -4.70
N ASN A 32 15.13 0.98 -4.88
CA ASN A 32 16.25 1.70 -5.43
C ASN A 32 17.41 1.25 -4.55
N GLU A 33 18.33 0.48 -5.10
CA GLU A 33 19.59 0.10 -4.43
C GLU A 33 20.36 1.36 -3.99
N ASN A 34 19.81 2.55 -4.27
CA ASN A 34 20.23 3.88 -3.88
C ASN A 34 19.39 4.53 -2.76
N ASP A 35 18.57 3.78 -2.04
CA ASP A 35 17.90 4.29 -0.83
C ASP A 35 18.88 4.29 0.36
N GLU A 36 20.04 4.91 0.17
CA GLU A 36 20.98 5.15 1.23
C GLU A 36 20.37 6.11 2.26
N VAL A 37 20.32 5.66 3.51
CA VAL A 37 19.92 6.51 4.64
C VAL A 37 21.03 7.53 4.91
N LEU A 38 20.75 8.78 4.63
CA LEU A 38 21.73 9.87 4.78
C LEU A 38 21.77 10.39 6.22
N LYS A 39 20.65 10.36 6.92
CA LYS A 39 20.53 10.77 8.32
C LYS A 39 19.35 10.02 8.97
N PHE A 40 19.44 9.71 10.26
CA PHE A 40 18.31 9.18 11.03
C PHE A 40 18.41 9.57 12.50
N CYS A 41 17.28 9.59 13.19
CA CYS A 41 17.22 9.78 14.65
C CYS A 41 15.90 9.23 15.20
N ASP A 42 15.86 9.05 16.50
CA ASP A 42 14.60 8.81 17.21
C ASP A 42 13.74 10.07 17.17
N ALA A 43 12.45 9.89 16.91
CA ALA A 43 11.53 11.00 16.72
C ALA A 43 10.11 10.63 17.19
N ASN A 44 9.31 11.68 17.44
CA ASN A 44 7.89 11.51 17.70
C ASN A 44 7.09 12.35 16.68
N MET A 45 6.03 11.77 16.15
CA MET A 45 4.99 12.44 15.38
C MET A 45 3.72 12.49 16.23
N GLY A 46 3.41 13.65 16.80
CA GLY A 46 2.40 13.76 17.85
C GLY A 46 2.76 12.89 19.07
N PHE A 47 1.88 11.95 19.42
CA PHE A 47 2.11 10.98 20.50
C PHE A 47 2.72 9.66 20.03
N THR A 48 2.99 9.50 18.75
CA THR A 48 3.53 8.27 18.17
C THR A 48 5.04 8.30 18.17
N LYS A 49 5.68 7.38 18.90
CA LYS A 49 7.12 7.19 18.91
C LYS A 49 7.56 6.39 17.70
N GLY A 50 8.66 6.79 17.09
CA GLY A 50 9.24 6.13 15.93
C GLY A 50 10.63 6.68 15.62
N GLN A 51 11.04 6.54 14.38
CA GLN A 51 12.32 7.01 13.86
C GLN A 51 12.09 7.85 12.60
N LEU A 52 12.82 8.93 12.48
CA LEU A 52 12.84 9.79 11.30
C LEU A 52 14.09 9.46 10.48
N TYR A 53 13.89 9.07 9.24
CA TYR A 53 14.94 8.76 8.27
C TYR A 53 14.95 9.81 7.18
N ALA A 54 16.12 10.21 6.73
CA ALA A 54 16.32 11.08 5.57
C ALA A 54 17.06 10.32 4.49
N TYR A 55 16.49 10.31 3.31
CA TYR A 55 17.02 9.73 2.07
C TYR A 55 17.42 10.84 1.09
N SER A 56 17.87 10.48 -0.09
CA SER A 56 18.26 11.43 -1.11
C SER A 56 17.09 12.28 -1.64
N ASP A 57 15.88 11.71 -1.70
CA ASP A 57 14.68 12.30 -2.30
C ASP A 57 13.54 12.60 -1.32
N ARG A 58 13.59 12.04 -0.12
CA ARG A 58 12.49 12.09 0.86
C ARG A 58 12.95 11.97 2.30
N ILE A 59 12.02 12.23 3.21
CA ILE A 59 12.08 11.79 4.59
C ILE A 59 10.99 10.75 4.84
N GLU A 60 11.26 9.81 5.74
CA GLU A 60 10.30 8.82 6.21
C GLU A 60 10.25 8.81 7.74
N PHE A 61 9.06 8.91 8.29
CA PHE A 61 8.81 8.57 9.69
C PHE A 61 8.28 7.15 9.77
N VAL A 62 8.95 6.31 10.55
CA VAL A 62 8.62 4.89 10.69
C VAL A 62 8.34 4.59 12.15
N SER A 63 7.17 4.04 12.43
CA SER A 63 6.76 3.57 13.74
C SER A 63 6.07 2.22 13.64
N LYS A 64 5.69 1.64 14.79
CA LYS A 64 4.88 0.40 14.80
C LYS A 64 3.46 0.60 14.24
N LYS A 65 2.96 1.83 14.23
CA LYS A 65 1.56 2.16 13.88
C LYS A 65 1.43 2.81 12.51
N VAL A 66 2.42 3.60 12.13
CA VAL A 66 2.35 4.42 10.91
C VAL A 66 3.71 4.51 10.23
N ILE A 67 3.68 4.47 8.91
CA ILE A 67 4.80 4.87 8.06
C ILE A 67 4.33 6.08 7.27
N LYS A 68 5.07 7.19 7.37
CA LYS A 68 4.80 8.41 6.60
C LYS A 68 5.98 8.76 5.75
N LYS A 69 5.76 8.90 4.43
CA LYS A 69 6.77 9.31 3.44
C LYS A 69 6.43 10.69 2.93
N MET A 70 7.41 11.58 2.93
CA MET A 70 7.28 12.96 2.45
C MET A 70 8.46 13.30 1.55
N TYR A 71 8.18 13.63 0.30
CA TYR A 71 9.19 13.95 -0.70
C TYR A 71 9.58 15.43 -0.63
N TYR A 72 10.88 15.74 -0.74
CA TYR A 72 11.37 17.13 -0.61
C TYR A 72 10.75 18.07 -1.65
N TYR A 73 10.50 17.60 -2.87
CA TYR A 73 9.87 18.41 -3.92
C TYR A 73 8.39 18.73 -3.64
N ASN A 74 7.71 17.98 -2.76
CA ASN A 74 6.35 18.27 -2.31
C ASN A 74 6.32 19.23 -1.10
N LEU A 75 7.47 19.51 -0.50
CA LEU A 75 7.55 20.42 0.63
C LEU A 75 7.57 21.88 0.16
N LYS A 76 6.71 22.70 0.75
CA LYS A 76 6.66 24.14 0.56
C LYS A 76 7.59 24.86 1.53
N LYS A 77 7.67 24.37 2.77
CA LYS A 77 8.40 25.03 3.86
C LYS A 77 8.79 24.05 4.95
N VAL A 78 9.97 24.25 5.49
CA VAL A 78 10.43 23.68 6.76
C VAL A 78 10.71 24.80 7.75
N LYS A 79 10.41 24.64 9.04
CA LYS A 79 10.71 25.60 10.08
C LYS A 79 10.86 24.93 11.44
N LYS A 80 11.52 25.63 12.37
CA LYS A 80 11.54 25.28 13.79
C LYS A 80 10.36 25.94 14.49
N SER A 81 9.65 25.18 15.29
CA SER A 81 8.57 25.69 16.13
C SER A 81 8.61 24.96 17.47
N PHE A 82 8.86 25.68 18.57
CA PHE A 82 8.93 25.11 19.92
C PHE A 82 9.83 23.86 20.05
N GLY A 83 10.95 23.82 19.31
CA GLY A 83 11.89 22.69 19.36
C GLY A 83 11.52 21.48 18.53
N VAL A 84 10.50 21.59 17.67
CA VAL A 84 10.10 20.56 16.71
C VAL A 84 10.37 21.01 15.27
N ILE A 85 10.46 20.08 14.36
CA ILE A 85 10.53 20.30 12.91
C ILE A 85 9.09 20.35 12.39
N ASP A 86 8.67 21.51 11.90
CA ASP A 86 7.39 21.66 11.21
C ASP A 86 7.61 21.65 9.70
N LEU A 87 6.95 20.76 9.01
CA LEU A 87 6.92 20.64 7.56
C LEU A 87 5.56 21.07 7.05
N LYS A 88 5.55 21.80 5.95
CA LYS A 88 4.32 22.12 5.22
C LYS A 88 4.46 21.71 3.77
N THR A 89 3.49 20.97 3.25
CA THR A 89 3.45 20.54 1.86
C THR A 89 2.92 21.66 0.94
N ILE A 90 3.10 21.49 -0.36
CA ILE A 90 2.54 22.39 -1.40
C ILE A 90 1.01 22.34 -1.36
N GLU A 91 0.43 21.18 -1.08
CA GLU A 91 -1.02 20.95 -0.97
C GLU A 91 -1.62 21.55 0.30
N GLY A 92 -0.78 21.99 1.25
CA GLY A 92 -1.20 22.69 2.47
C GLY A 92 -1.24 21.82 3.72
N GLU A 93 -0.97 20.54 3.62
CA GLU A 93 -0.80 19.64 4.76
C GLU A 93 0.38 20.07 5.63
N SER A 94 0.30 19.82 6.92
CA SER A 94 1.36 20.15 7.88
C SER A 94 1.64 18.96 8.78
N GLU A 95 2.95 18.67 8.96
CA GLU A 95 3.42 17.62 9.86
C GLU A 95 4.49 18.17 10.79
N SER A 96 4.52 17.66 12.02
CA SER A 96 5.46 18.10 13.03
C SER A 96 6.17 16.91 13.66
N PHE A 97 7.49 16.99 13.74
CA PHE A 97 8.35 15.96 14.32
C PHE A 97 9.18 16.51 15.47
N SER A 98 9.03 15.94 16.66
CA SER A 98 9.97 16.13 17.75
C SER A 98 11.09 15.12 17.60
N VAL A 99 12.33 15.59 17.40
CA VAL A 99 13.50 14.74 17.19
C VAL A 99 14.40 14.77 18.43
N GLU A 100 15.06 13.65 18.73
CA GLU A 100 16.04 13.51 19.82
C GLU A 100 17.44 13.97 19.39
N ASP A 101 17.57 14.59 18.23
CA ASP A 101 18.81 15.11 17.63
C ASP A 101 18.75 16.65 17.51
N ASN A 102 19.80 17.24 16.95
CA ASN A 102 19.87 18.68 16.71
C ASN A 102 18.84 19.12 15.66
N VAL A 103 17.76 19.77 16.12
CA VAL A 103 16.65 20.26 15.28
C VAL A 103 17.14 21.20 14.19
N ASP A 104 18.11 22.07 14.49
CA ASP A 104 18.60 23.07 13.52
C ASP A 104 19.39 22.40 12.38
N GLU A 105 20.12 21.33 12.66
CA GLU A 105 20.81 20.54 11.64
C GLU A 105 19.81 19.78 10.75
N TRP A 106 18.76 19.26 11.31
CA TRP A 106 17.70 18.60 10.53
C TRP A 106 16.99 19.59 9.62
N ILE A 107 16.64 20.76 10.13
CA ILE A 107 15.99 21.81 9.34
C ILE A 107 16.90 22.23 8.18
N LYS A 108 18.17 22.50 8.46
CA LYS A 108 19.13 22.84 7.43
C LYS A 108 19.25 21.76 6.37
N PHE A 109 19.37 20.50 6.80
CA PHE A 109 19.46 19.36 5.87
C PHE A 109 18.23 19.29 4.95
N ILE A 110 17.01 19.39 5.52
CA ILE A 110 15.77 19.34 4.75
C ILE A 110 15.67 20.53 3.78
N ASP A 111 16.00 21.73 4.23
CA ASP A 111 15.95 22.96 3.42
C ASP A 111 16.94 22.88 2.25
N ASP A 112 18.17 22.44 2.49
CA ASP A 112 19.18 22.23 1.46
C ASP A 112 18.69 21.25 0.38
N ARG A 113 17.98 20.17 0.77
CA ARG A 113 17.37 19.21 -0.16
C ARG A 113 16.20 19.82 -0.93
N MET A 114 15.33 20.56 -0.26
CA MET A 114 14.22 21.27 -0.92
C MET A 114 14.73 22.26 -1.98
N ILE A 115 15.79 23.00 -1.68
CA ILE A 115 16.45 23.93 -2.62
C ILE A 115 17.01 23.13 -3.81
N TYR A 116 17.75 22.06 -3.56
CA TYR A 116 18.32 21.21 -4.59
C TYR A 116 17.26 20.74 -5.61
N PHE A 117 16.12 20.26 -5.15
CA PHE A 117 15.03 19.80 -6.04
C PHE A 117 14.36 20.95 -6.81
N LYS A 118 14.26 22.14 -6.21
CA LYS A 118 13.70 23.31 -6.89
C LYS A 118 14.61 23.84 -7.99
N GLU A 119 15.91 23.85 -7.76
CA GLU A 119 16.90 24.42 -8.70
C GLU A 119 17.19 23.50 -9.89
N ASN A 120 17.16 22.19 -9.67
CA ASN A 120 17.56 21.25 -10.70
C ASN A 120 16.43 20.83 -11.64
N ASN A 121 15.18 21.32 -11.47
CA ASN A 121 14.02 21.04 -12.34
C ASN A 121 14.01 19.58 -12.83
N LEU A 122 14.35 18.64 -11.93
CA LEU A 122 14.49 17.24 -12.31
C LEU A 122 13.16 16.74 -12.82
N ASN A 123 13.14 16.20 -14.02
CA ASN A 123 12.01 15.50 -14.63
C ASN A 123 11.76 14.19 -13.85
N ILE A 124 11.44 14.33 -12.56
CA ILE A 124 11.15 13.22 -11.66
C ILE A 124 9.66 12.93 -11.81
N GLU A 125 9.33 11.70 -12.07
CA GLU A 125 7.96 11.22 -11.92
C GLU A 125 7.53 11.53 -10.47
N MET A 126 6.66 12.56 -10.31
CA MET A 126 6.30 13.08 -8.98
C MET A 126 5.55 12.01 -8.21
N LYS A 127 6.21 11.41 -7.24
CA LYS A 127 5.59 10.49 -6.29
C LYS A 127 4.76 11.30 -5.28
N LYS A 128 3.61 10.80 -4.92
CA LYS A 128 2.79 11.41 -3.87
C LYS A 128 3.32 11.04 -2.49
N ASP A 129 3.17 11.96 -1.56
CA ASP A 129 3.36 11.67 -0.15
C ASP A 129 2.37 10.58 0.28
N THR A 130 2.80 9.67 1.13
CA THR A 130 1.97 8.54 1.57
C THR A 130 2.01 8.41 3.08
N THR A 131 0.84 8.09 3.64
CA THR A 131 0.70 7.68 5.03
C THR A 131 0.10 6.28 5.04
N ILE A 132 0.80 5.33 5.65
CA ILE A 132 0.34 3.95 5.80
C ILE A 132 0.03 3.74 7.28
N ASN A 133 -1.24 3.56 7.61
CA ASN A 133 -1.65 3.15 8.94
C ASN A 133 -1.57 1.63 9.04
N LEU A 134 -0.58 1.15 9.76
CA LEU A 134 -0.31 -0.29 9.88
C LEU A 134 -1.40 -1.01 10.68
N GLU A 135 -1.96 -0.37 11.72
CA GLU A 135 -3.04 -0.96 12.51
C GLU A 135 -4.34 -1.13 11.70
N GLU A 136 -4.65 -0.17 10.82
CA GLU A 136 -5.80 -0.28 9.93
C GLU A 136 -5.59 -1.38 8.88
N LYS A 137 -4.38 -1.45 8.33
CA LYS A 137 -4.03 -2.48 7.34
C LYS A 137 -4.06 -3.88 7.95
N GLU A 138 -3.58 -4.06 9.18
CA GLU A 138 -3.66 -5.34 9.90
C GLU A 138 -5.13 -5.74 10.14
N LYS A 139 -5.97 -4.80 10.61
CA LYS A 139 -7.40 -5.05 10.83
C LYS A 139 -8.15 -5.36 9.52
N GLU A 140 -7.77 -4.71 8.41
CA GLU A 140 -8.34 -4.98 7.11
C GLU A 140 -7.94 -6.39 6.64
N ASN A 141 -6.68 -6.77 6.75
CA ASN A 141 -6.21 -8.11 6.42
C ASN A 141 -6.89 -9.19 7.29
N GLU A 142 -7.02 -8.97 8.60
CA GLU A 142 -7.72 -9.89 9.49
C GLU A 142 -9.20 -10.07 9.11
N LYS A 143 -9.87 -8.99 8.70
CA LYS A 143 -11.26 -9.08 8.20
C LYS A 143 -11.37 -9.89 6.90
N LEU A 144 -10.43 -9.70 5.99
CA LEU A 144 -10.38 -10.43 4.72
C LEU A 144 -10.11 -11.91 4.94
N GLU A 145 -9.18 -12.24 5.83
CA GLU A 145 -8.87 -13.61 6.23
C GLU A 145 -10.09 -14.30 6.90
N ASN A 146 -10.78 -13.59 7.79
CA ASN A 146 -12.01 -14.08 8.42
C ASN A 146 -13.12 -14.31 7.39
N ALA A 147 -13.31 -13.41 6.43
CA ALA A 147 -14.27 -13.57 5.35
C ALA A 147 -13.95 -14.80 4.48
N TYR A 148 -12.68 -15.05 4.19
CA TYR A 148 -12.25 -16.25 3.49
C TYR A 148 -12.51 -17.52 4.30
N ASN A 149 -12.20 -17.53 5.60
CA ASN A 149 -12.40 -18.68 6.47
C ASN A 149 -13.88 -19.10 6.53
N GLU A 150 -14.82 -18.14 6.55
CA GLU A 150 -16.26 -18.42 6.44
C GLU A 150 -16.63 -19.11 5.13
N ILE A 151 -15.99 -18.72 4.02
CA ILE A 151 -16.23 -19.30 2.70
C ILE A 151 -15.58 -20.69 2.58
N LYS A 152 -14.40 -20.85 3.17
CA LYS A 152 -13.58 -22.05 3.10
C LYS A 152 -14.34 -23.31 3.54
N GLU A 153 -15.16 -23.20 4.58
CA GLU A 153 -16.01 -24.31 5.05
C GLU A 153 -17.06 -24.74 4.01
N SER A 154 -17.40 -23.85 3.09
CA SER A 154 -18.38 -24.11 2.02
C SER A 154 -17.75 -24.59 0.72
N LEU A 155 -16.43 -24.52 0.59
CA LEU A 155 -15.71 -24.99 -0.59
C LEU A 155 -15.76 -26.52 -0.66
N LYS A 156 -15.94 -27.04 -1.89
CA LYS A 156 -15.84 -28.46 -2.16
C LYS A 156 -14.40 -28.91 -2.26
N GLU A 157 -14.20 -30.20 -1.95
CA GLU A 157 -12.88 -30.83 -2.13
C GLU A 157 -12.42 -30.74 -3.59
N LYS A 158 -11.11 -30.69 -3.77
CA LYS A 158 -10.46 -30.68 -5.09
C LYS A 158 -10.53 -32.07 -5.74
N ASP A 159 -11.69 -32.42 -6.26
CA ASP A 159 -11.98 -33.72 -6.89
C ASP A 159 -11.77 -33.69 -8.44
N GLY A 160 -11.24 -32.62 -8.96
CA GLY A 160 -10.99 -32.37 -10.38
C GLY A 160 -12.23 -31.94 -11.16
N LYS A 161 -13.37 -31.79 -10.49
CA LYS A 161 -14.60 -31.30 -11.12
C LYS A 161 -14.71 -29.79 -10.94
N VAL A 162 -15.53 -29.17 -11.77
CA VAL A 162 -15.87 -27.76 -11.65
C VAL A 162 -16.93 -27.56 -10.57
N HIS A 163 -16.64 -26.71 -9.62
CA HIS A 163 -17.55 -26.28 -8.55
C HIS A 163 -17.87 -24.80 -8.68
N ILE A 164 -18.92 -24.37 -8.03
CA ILE A 164 -19.33 -22.96 -7.99
C ILE A 164 -19.63 -22.57 -6.56
N ILE A 165 -19.22 -21.34 -6.19
CA ILE A 165 -19.61 -20.68 -4.95
C ILE A 165 -20.10 -19.27 -5.26
N MET A 166 -21.09 -18.82 -4.52
CA MET A 166 -21.61 -17.46 -4.64
C MET A 166 -21.31 -16.66 -3.39
N ILE A 167 -20.61 -15.56 -3.55
CA ILE A 167 -20.30 -14.60 -2.51
C ILE A 167 -21.24 -13.42 -2.64
N LYS A 168 -21.83 -12.98 -1.53
CA LYS A 168 -22.70 -11.82 -1.48
C LYS A 168 -22.02 -10.71 -0.69
N GLY A 169 -21.73 -9.60 -1.34
CA GLY A 169 -21.29 -8.36 -0.68
C GLY A 169 -22.47 -7.73 0.07
N ARG A 170 -22.28 -7.41 1.34
CA ARG A 170 -23.22 -6.59 2.11
C ARG A 170 -22.57 -5.21 2.32
N SER A 171 -22.88 -4.28 1.43
CA SER A 171 -22.58 -2.87 1.72
C SER A 171 -23.71 -2.30 2.58
N PHE A 172 -23.47 -2.17 3.88
CA PHE A 172 -24.28 -1.33 4.73
C PHE A 172 -23.60 0.03 4.83
N PHE A 173 -24.18 1.06 4.23
CA PHE A 173 -23.82 2.46 4.35
C PHE A 173 -22.45 2.91 3.76
N SER A 174 -22.43 3.25 2.48
CA SER A 174 -21.61 4.36 2.02
C SER A 174 -22.30 5.08 0.86
N TYR A 175 -22.32 6.39 0.91
CA TYR A 175 -22.94 7.27 -0.08
C TYR A 175 -22.02 7.55 -1.27
N GLU A 176 -20.83 6.96 -1.32
CA GLU A 176 -19.88 7.15 -2.41
C GLU A 176 -19.75 5.86 -3.23
N GLU A 177 -20.42 5.81 -4.38
CA GLU A 177 -20.44 4.65 -5.30
C GLU A 177 -19.06 4.10 -5.64
N LEU A 178 -18.05 4.96 -5.81
CA LEU A 178 -16.69 4.56 -6.17
C LEU A 178 -15.94 3.84 -5.05
N GLU A 179 -16.11 4.25 -3.79
CA GLU A 179 -15.49 3.57 -2.65
C GLU A 179 -16.11 2.18 -2.42
N CYS A 180 -17.41 2.07 -2.61
CA CYS A 180 -18.12 0.81 -2.45
C CYS A 180 -17.65 -0.25 -3.47
N LEU A 181 -17.48 0.13 -4.73
CA LEU A 181 -16.98 -0.74 -5.79
C LEU A 181 -15.56 -1.21 -5.53
N ASN A 182 -14.66 -0.30 -5.16
CA ASN A 182 -13.27 -0.64 -4.87
C ASN A 182 -13.14 -1.59 -3.67
N LYS A 183 -13.89 -1.35 -2.60
CA LYS A 183 -13.88 -2.20 -1.42
C LYS A 183 -14.36 -3.62 -1.72
N TYR A 184 -15.47 -3.76 -2.44
CA TYR A 184 -15.99 -5.06 -2.84
C TYR A 184 -15.03 -5.79 -3.77
N THR A 185 -14.42 -5.10 -4.72
CA THR A 185 -13.44 -5.68 -5.64
C THR A 185 -12.21 -6.17 -4.89
N ASN A 186 -11.70 -5.41 -3.93
CA ASN A 186 -10.56 -5.81 -3.10
C ASN A 186 -10.89 -7.04 -2.24
N GLU A 187 -12.10 -7.11 -1.69
CA GLU A 187 -12.57 -8.27 -0.92
C GLU A 187 -12.63 -9.54 -1.79
N VAL A 188 -13.20 -9.44 -2.98
CA VAL A 188 -13.26 -10.55 -3.94
C VAL A 188 -11.87 -10.98 -4.39
N ASP A 189 -11.01 -10.03 -4.73
CA ASP A 189 -9.63 -10.29 -5.16
C ASP A 189 -8.82 -11.01 -4.07
N SER A 190 -8.98 -10.61 -2.81
CA SER A 190 -8.36 -11.28 -1.67
C SER A 190 -8.87 -12.71 -1.49
N ILE A 191 -10.17 -12.94 -1.63
CA ILE A 191 -10.75 -14.28 -1.56
C ILE A 191 -10.21 -15.17 -2.67
N LEU A 192 -10.11 -14.66 -3.90
CA LEU A 192 -9.54 -15.39 -5.02
C LEU A 192 -8.06 -15.73 -4.76
N SER A 193 -7.30 -14.81 -4.21
CA SER A 193 -5.91 -15.05 -3.81
C SER A 193 -5.80 -16.17 -2.78
N PHE A 194 -6.58 -16.13 -1.70
CA PHE A 194 -6.59 -17.19 -0.69
C PHE A 194 -7.02 -18.55 -1.25
N MET A 195 -8.01 -18.58 -2.14
CA MET A 195 -8.40 -19.82 -2.82
C MET A 195 -7.24 -20.40 -3.66
N GLN A 196 -6.51 -19.53 -4.38
CA GLN A 196 -5.36 -19.93 -5.17
C GLN A 196 -4.20 -20.40 -4.30
N ASP A 197 -3.94 -19.76 -3.16
CA ASP A 197 -2.92 -20.16 -2.19
C ASP A 197 -3.25 -21.54 -1.57
N ASP A 198 -4.52 -21.81 -1.33
CA ASP A 198 -5.01 -23.13 -0.91
C ASP A 198 -5.00 -24.16 -2.07
N GLY A 199 -4.62 -23.76 -3.28
CA GLY A 199 -4.41 -24.64 -4.43
C GLY A 199 -5.66 -24.90 -5.27
N TYR A 200 -6.71 -24.08 -5.16
CA TYR A 200 -7.82 -24.09 -6.09
C TYR A 200 -7.48 -23.38 -7.39
N GLU A 201 -7.89 -23.94 -8.52
CA GLU A 201 -7.81 -23.29 -9.82
C GLU A 201 -9.09 -22.50 -10.07
N ILE A 202 -8.97 -21.18 -10.23
CA ILE A 202 -10.10 -20.31 -10.58
C ILE A 202 -10.33 -20.38 -12.09
N ILE A 203 -11.53 -20.76 -12.49
CA ILE A 203 -11.90 -20.95 -13.90
C ILE A 203 -12.57 -19.69 -14.45
N ASP A 204 -13.51 -19.13 -13.70
CA ASP A 204 -14.29 -17.97 -14.12
C ASP A 204 -14.84 -17.22 -12.91
N VAL A 205 -15.00 -15.91 -13.04
CA VAL A 205 -15.57 -15.04 -12.00
C VAL A 205 -16.60 -14.14 -12.67
N LYS A 206 -17.84 -14.22 -12.19
CA LYS A 206 -18.94 -13.40 -12.70
C LYS A 206 -19.59 -12.66 -11.55
N TYR A 207 -19.84 -11.38 -11.73
CA TYR A 207 -20.63 -10.64 -10.75
C TYR A 207 -21.91 -10.09 -11.35
N GLN A 208 -22.89 -9.98 -10.47
CA GLN A 208 -24.22 -9.54 -10.79
C GLN A 208 -24.73 -8.61 -9.69
N LEU A 209 -25.39 -7.54 -10.10
CA LEU A 209 -26.23 -6.73 -9.22
C LEU A 209 -27.47 -7.55 -8.84
N VAL A 210 -27.72 -7.70 -7.55
CA VAL A 210 -28.86 -8.46 -7.04
C VAL A 210 -29.81 -7.51 -6.30
N GLY A 211 -30.96 -7.24 -6.89
CA GLY A 211 -32.06 -6.51 -6.24
C GLY A 211 -32.26 -5.08 -6.73
N TYR A 212 -33.38 -4.49 -6.25
CA TYR A 212 -33.79 -3.12 -6.56
C TYR A 212 -33.06 -2.05 -5.74
N SER A 213 -32.23 -2.42 -4.77
CA SER A 213 -31.36 -1.52 -4.06
C SER A 213 -29.96 -1.59 -4.65
N GLU A 214 -29.45 -0.45 -5.08
CA GLU A 214 -28.21 -0.28 -5.83
C GLU A 214 -26.91 -0.80 -5.14
N ASN A 215 -27.03 -1.43 -3.97
CA ASN A 215 -25.90 -1.79 -3.11
C ASN A 215 -25.77 -3.29 -2.79
N GLN A 216 -26.37 -4.18 -3.56
CA GLN A 216 -26.21 -5.62 -3.36
C GLN A 216 -25.51 -6.24 -4.56
N TYR A 217 -24.25 -6.63 -4.35
CA TYR A 217 -23.45 -7.34 -5.33
C TYR A 217 -23.35 -8.82 -4.97
N SER A 218 -23.38 -9.69 -5.97
CA SER A 218 -23.02 -11.09 -5.80
C SER A 218 -21.95 -11.47 -6.82
N THR A 219 -20.99 -12.25 -6.38
CA THR A 219 -19.93 -12.79 -7.23
C THR A 219 -20.05 -14.30 -7.26
N LEU A 220 -20.17 -14.85 -8.46
CA LEU A 220 -20.12 -16.28 -8.72
C LEU A 220 -18.69 -16.64 -9.11
N ILE A 221 -18.08 -17.54 -8.35
CA ILE A 221 -16.74 -18.06 -8.61
C ILE A 221 -16.87 -19.50 -9.06
N MET A 222 -16.30 -19.82 -10.22
CA MET A 222 -16.15 -21.18 -10.75
C MET A 222 -14.73 -21.63 -10.50
N TYR A 223 -14.56 -22.79 -9.87
CA TYR A 223 -13.25 -23.29 -9.44
C TYR A 223 -13.17 -24.82 -9.49
N LYS A 224 -11.97 -25.37 -9.40
CA LYS A 224 -11.70 -26.81 -9.29
C LYS A 224 -10.46 -27.08 -8.45
#